data_915dfb7611ce9e592c1dfd15c863bf48
#
_entry.id   915dfb7611ce9e592c1dfd15c863bf48
#
_cell.length_a   1.000
_cell.length_b   1.000
_cell.length_c   1.000
_cell.angle_alpha   90.00
_cell.angle_beta   90.00
_cell.angle_gamma   90.00
#
_symmetry.space_group_name_H-M   'P 1'
#
loop_
_entity.id
_entity.type
_entity.pdbx_description
1 polymer ?
#
loop_
_entity_poly.entity_id
_entity_poly.type
_entity_poly.pdbx_seq_one_letter_code
_entity_poly.pdbx_strand_id
1 'polypeptide(L)'
;MENMENNVVIRVAIADDQELVRAGFAMVINSQKDMQVVAQAANGNEIVEVASKENPDVILMDVRMPNMDGLEATRKILQEDANSNTHIIILTTFDLDEYVMAAIHTGASGFLLKDTEPETLLNSIRTVYQGNAIIAPTATKRLIESMISKPNDEEKSKEEIATKNEQSANAYNFCLNDLTDREREVLVEIAHGLSNQEIANKLFISLPTVKTHVAHILGKIKARDRVQAVVFAYENSLV
;
A
#
# COMPACT_ATOMS: atom_id res chain seq x y z
N MET A 1 30.85 -18.44 -19.50
CA MET A 1 29.49 -18.80 -19.05
C MET A 1 28.96 -17.57 -18.30
N GLU A 2 28.33 -16.68 -19.02
CA GLU A 2 27.69 -15.52 -18.43
C GLU A 2 26.49 -16.01 -17.61
N ASN A 3 26.48 -15.65 -16.33
CA ASN A 3 25.31 -15.83 -15.49
C ASN A 3 24.16 -15.03 -16.13
N MET A 4 23.20 -15.71 -16.73
CA MET A 4 21.86 -15.15 -16.99
C MET A 4 21.19 -15.01 -15.62
N GLU A 5 21.47 -13.92 -14.90
CA GLU A 5 20.57 -13.43 -13.89
C GLU A 5 19.24 -13.13 -14.59
N ASN A 6 18.21 -13.86 -14.25
CA ASN A 6 16.83 -13.52 -14.64
C ASN A 6 16.54 -12.12 -14.09
N ASN A 7 16.80 -11.11 -14.91
CA ASN A 7 16.53 -9.72 -14.56
C ASN A 7 15.00 -9.55 -14.65
N VAL A 8 14.31 -9.76 -13.53
CA VAL A 8 12.86 -9.54 -13.44
C VAL A 8 12.62 -8.04 -13.62
N VAL A 9 11.94 -7.69 -14.69
CA VAL A 9 11.59 -6.29 -14.99
C VAL A 9 10.26 -5.96 -14.34
N ILE A 10 10.23 -4.97 -13.49
CA ILE A 10 9.02 -4.48 -12.81
C ILE A 10 8.11 -3.81 -13.85
N ARG A 11 6.90 -4.29 -14.02
CA ARG A 11 5.89 -3.79 -14.94
C ARG A 11 5.08 -2.69 -14.27
N VAL A 12 5.21 -1.45 -14.74
CA VAL A 12 4.57 -0.28 -14.14
C VAL A 12 3.47 0.25 -15.04
N ALA A 13 2.29 0.52 -14.51
CA ALA A 13 1.26 1.33 -15.16
C ALA A 13 1.15 2.70 -14.50
N ILE A 14 0.74 3.71 -15.26
CA ILE A 14 0.60 5.10 -14.78
C ILE A 14 -0.81 5.58 -15.10
N ALA A 15 -1.52 6.09 -14.09
CA ALA A 15 -2.82 6.73 -14.22
C ALA A 15 -2.76 8.17 -13.68
N ASP A 16 -2.96 9.13 -14.56
CA ASP A 16 -2.95 10.57 -14.25
C ASP A 16 -3.70 11.30 -15.38
N ASP A 17 -4.49 12.32 -15.10
CA ASP A 17 -5.23 13.05 -16.13
C ASP A 17 -4.32 13.99 -16.94
N GLN A 18 -3.16 14.35 -16.40
CA GLN A 18 -2.19 15.26 -17.04
C GLN A 18 -1.18 14.49 -17.90
N GLU A 19 -1.27 14.62 -19.21
CA GLU A 19 -0.40 13.93 -20.18
C GLU A 19 1.09 14.21 -19.94
N LEU A 20 1.45 15.46 -19.60
CA LEU A 20 2.84 15.84 -19.34
C LEU A 20 3.42 15.13 -18.10
N VAL A 21 2.61 14.94 -17.08
CA VAL A 21 2.99 14.21 -15.85
C VAL A 21 3.21 12.74 -16.17
N ARG A 22 2.29 12.10 -16.92
CA ARG A 22 2.46 10.71 -17.36
C ARG A 22 3.73 10.52 -18.19
N ALA A 23 3.98 11.43 -19.16
CA ALA A 23 5.19 11.38 -20.00
C ALA A 23 6.47 11.54 -19.16
N GLY A 24 6.47 12.44 -18.17
CA GLY A 24 7.59 12.65 -17.27
C GLY A 24 7.93 11.42 -16.44
N PHE A 25 6.94 10.83 -15.79
CA PHE A 25 7.13 9.59 -15.02
C PHE A 25 7.55 8.42 -15.92
N ALA A 26 6.94 8.28 -17.10
CA ALA A 26 7.30 7.23 -18.04
C ALA A 26 8.77 7.35 -18.51
N MET A 27 9.26 8.56 -18.74
CA MET A 27 10.66 8.80 -19.09
C MET A 27 11.59 8.36 -17.95
N VAL A 28 11.30 8.76 -16.72
CA VAL A 28 12.11 8.42 -15.55
C VAL A 28 12.12 6.90 -15.31
N ILE A 29 10.97 6.25 -15.36
CA ILE A 29 10.86 4.82 -15.12
C ILE A 29 11.56 4.02 -16.23
N ASN A 30 11.31 4.34 -17.50
CA ASN A 30 11.90 3.62 -18.63
C ASN A 30 13.41 3.89 -18.79
N SER A 31 13.98 4.86 -18.07
CA SER A 31 15.43 5.03 -18.01
C SER A 31 16.13 3.94 -17.19
N GLN A 32 15.37 3.17 -16.40
CA GLN A 32 15.89 2.10 -15.56
C GLN A 32 15.90 0.77 -16.31
N LYS A 33 16.90 -0.08 -16.03
CA LYS A 33 17.00 -1.43 -16.64
C LYS A 33 16.07 -2.45 -16.02
N ASP A 34 15.66 -2.21 -14.79
CA ASP A 34 14.85 -3.11 -13.96
C ASP A 34 13.36 -2.74 -13.92
N MET A 35 12.93 -1.76 -14.73
CA MET A 35 11.54 -1.30 -14.79
C MET A 35 11.11 -0.98 -16.21
N GLN A 36 9.81 -1.12 -16.47
CA GLN A 36 9.20 -0.74 -17.74
C GLN A 36 7.77 -0.22 -17.53
N VAL A 37 7.43 0.89 -18.16
CA VAL A 37 6.03 1.33 -18.26
C VAL A 37 5.32 0.49 -19.32
N VAL A 38 4.34 -0.29 -18.89
CA VAL A 38 3.58 -1.20 -19.76
C VAL A 38 2.27 -0.57 -20.25
N ALA A 39 1.74 0.42 -19.52
CA ALA A 39 0.52 1.12 -19.93
C ALA A 39 0.42 2.50 -19.26
N GLN A 40 -0.41 3.36 -19.86
CA GLN A 40 -0.80 4.65 -19.35
C GLN A 40 -2.31 4.84 -19.49
N ALA A 41 -2.94 5.50 -18.53
CA ALA A 41 -4.35 5.81 -18.48
C ALA A 41 -4.58 7.27 -18.08
N ALA A 42 -5.63 7.90 -18.61
CA ALA A 42 -5.98 9.29 -18.33
C ALA A 42 -7.13 9.42 -17.31
N ASN A 43 -7.73 8.32 -16.87
CA ASN A 43 -8.82 8.30 -15.90
C ASN A 43 -8.95 6.93 -15.23
N GLY A 44 -9.79 6.85 -14.19
CA GLY A 44 -9.97 5.64 -13.41
C GLY A 44 -10.60 4.47 -14.19
N ASN A 45 -11.47 4.72 -15.18
CA ASN A 45 -12.05 3.64 -15.96
C ASN A 45 -10.99 2.96 -16.82
N GLU A 46 -10.15 3.75 -17.49
CA GLU A 46 -9.07 3.24 -18.33
C GLU A 46 -8.07 2.41 -17.54
N ILE A 47 -7.68 2.85 -16.34
CA ILE A 47 -6.69 2.11 -15.54
C ILE A 47 -7.26 0.80 -14.99
N VAL A 48 -8.55 0.72 -14.67
CA VAL A 48 -9.20 -0.54 -14.28
C VAL A 48 -9.14 -1.56 -15.44
N GLU A 49 -9.46 -1.13 -16.68
CA GLU A 49 -9.34 -1.99 -17.86
C GLU A 49 -7.88 -2.42 -18.13
N VAL A 50 -6.95 -1.49 -17.98
CA VAL A 50 -5.52 -1.74 -18.14
C VAL A 50 -5.02 -2.74 -17.11
N ALA A 51 -5.41 -2.60 -15.84
CA ALA A 51 -5.00 -3.51 -14.79
C ALA A 51 -5.38 -4.96 -15.10
N SER A 52 -6.61 -5.19 -15.54
CA SER A 52 -7.10 -6.53 -15.91
C SER A 52 -6.42 -7.12 -17.15
N LYS A 53 -5.98 -6.29 -18.11
CA LYS A 53 -5.36 -6.75 -19.36
C LYS A 53 -3.86 -6.96 -19.25
N GLU A 54 -3.19 -6.00 -18.66
CA GLU A 54 -1.72 -5.93 -18.63
C GLU A 54 -1.10 -6.56 -17.37
N ASN A 55 -1.90 -6.75 -16.30
CA ASN A 55 -1.44 -7.26 -15.02
C ASN A 55 -0.13 -6.58 -14.56
N PRO A 56 -0.12 -5.25 -14.35
CA PRO A 56 1.07 -4.55 -13.90
C PRO A 56 1.43 -4.95 -12.47
N ASP A 57 2.73 -4.97 -12.16
CA ASP A 57 3.20 -5.23 -10.80
C ASP A 57 2.94 -4.02 -9.88
N VAL A 58 3.10 -2.81 -10.44
CA VAL A 58 2.89 -1.55 -9.70
C VAL A 58 2.08 -0.58 -10.55
N ILE A 59 1.10 0.07 -9.94
CA ILE A 59 0.35 1.18 -10.55
C ILE A 59 0.68 2.47 -9.79
N LEU A 60 1.13 3.49 -10.52
CA LEU A 60 1.18 4.86 -10.04
C LEU A 60 -0.18 5.51 -10.33
N MET A 61 -0.91 5.91 -9.29
CA MET A 61 -2.31 6.32 -9.37
C MET A 61 -2.50 7.75 -8.87
N ASP A 62 -2.87 8.67 -9.73
CA ASP A 62 -3.35 9.98 -9.29
C ASP A 62 -4.70 9.86 -8.57
N VAL A 63 -4.90 10.66 -7.54
CA VAL A 63 -6.18 10.73 -6.82
C VAL A 63 -7.25 11.39 -7.67
N ARG A 64 -6.93 12.52 -8.28
CA ARG A 64 -7.92 13.36 -8.98
C ARG A 64 -7.91 13.12 -10.48
N MET A 65 -8.81 12.30 -10.95
CA MET A 65 -9.02 12.05 -12.37
C MET A 65 -10.50 12.20 -12.75
N PRO A 66 -10.79 12.55 -14.03
CA PRO A 66 -12.16 12.66 -14.50
C PRO A 66 -12.86 11.29 -14.56
N ASN A 67 -14.19 11.29 -14.56
CA ASN A 67 -15.09 10.14 -14.66
C ASN A 67 -15.06 9.19 -13.44
N MET A 68 -13.90 8.70 -13.06
CA MET A 68 -13.66 7.87 -11.89
C MET A 68 -12.34 8.33 -11.25
N ASP A 69 -12.38 8.63 -9.96
CA ASP A 69 -11.20 9.02 -9.21
C ASP A 69 -10.27 7.83 -8.91
N GLY A 70 -9.03 8.13 -8.50
CA GLY A 70 -8.03 7.09 -8.25
C GLY A 70 -8.33 6.21 -7.05
N LEU A 71 -9.06 6.70 -6.05
CA LEU A 71 -9.42 5.89 -4.88
C LEU A 71 -10.51 4.88 -5.23
N GLU A 72 -11.51 5.27 -6.01
CA GLU A 72 -12.52 4.36 -6.53
C GLU A 72 -11.90 3.33 -7.48
N ALA A 73 -11.01 3.76 -8.38
CA ALA A 73 -10.27 2.87 -9.28
C ALA A 73 -9.42 1.87 -8.49
N THR A 74 -8.69 2.32 -7.46
CA THR A 74 -7.91 1.47 -6.55
C THR A 74 -8.78 0.38 -5.93
N ARG A 75 -9.94 0.75 -5.37
CA ARG A 75 -10.86 -0.21 -4.77
C ARG A 75 -11.33 -1.27 -5.77
N LYS A 76 -11.71 -0.87 -6.98
CA LYS A 76 -12.15 -1.79 -8.03
C LYS A 76 -11.03 -2.76 -8.45
N ILE A 77 -9.84 -2.24 -8.71
CA ILE A 77 -8.69 -3.06 -9.11
C ILE A 77 -8.37 -4.11 -8.03
N LEU A 78 -8.36 -3.71 -6.76
CA LEU A 78 -7.98 -4.59 -5.66
C LEU A 78 -9.07 -5.60 -5.26
N GLN A 79 -10.31 -5.42 -5.72
CA GLN A 79 -11.40 -6.39 -5.52
C GLN A 79 -11.35 -7.54 -6.54
N GLU A 80 -10.61 -7.41 -7.64
CA GLU A 80 -10.48 -8.45 -8.64
C GLU A 80 -9.34 -9.42 -8.28
N ASP A 81 -9.64 -10.71 -8.20
CA ASP A 81 -8.65 -11.76 -7.87
C ASP A 81 -7.46 -11.78 -8.85
N ALA A 82 -7.68 -11.43 -10.11
CA ALA A 82 -6.64 -11.33 -11.12
C ALA A 82 -5.54 -10.31 -10.76
N ASN A 83 -5.87 -9.30 -9.99
CA ASN A 83 -4.98 -8.22 -9.58
C ASN A 83 -4.41 -8.41 -8.15
N SER A 84 -4.46 -9.62 -7.60
CA SER A 84 -4.03 -9.90 -6.22
C SER A 84 -2.57 -9.53 -5.93
N ASN A 85 -1.72 -9.54 -6.95
CA ASN A 85 -0.29 -9.18 -6.83
C ASN A 85 0.03 -7.73 -7.27
N THR A 86 -0.96 -6.99 -7.76
CA THR A 86 -0.76 -5.59 -8.17
C THR A 86 -0.68 -4.69 -6.94
N HIS A 87 0.37 -3.91 -6.85
CA HIS A 87 0.56 -2.90 -5.81
C HIS A 87 0.20 -1.51 -6.34
N ILE A 88 -0.42 -0.66 -5.51
CA ILE A 88 -0.83 0.68 -5.93
C ILE A 88 -0.13 1.73 -5.07
N ILE A 89 0.58 2.64 -5.73
CA ILE A 89 1.16 3.85 -5.12
C ILE A 89 0.29 5.03 -5.52
N ILE A 90 -0.35 5.65 -4.55
CA ILE A 90 -1.12 6.88 -4.77
C ILE A 90 -0.16 8.07 -4.95
N LEU A 91 -0.39 8.85 -6.00
CA LEU A 91 0.31 10.11 -6.27
C LEU A 91 -0.65 11.27 -6.06
N THR A 92 -0.21 12.33 -5.39
CA THR A 92 -1.02 13.54 -5.18
C THR A 92 -0.16 14.80 -5.22
N THR A 93 -0.77 15.91 -5.60
CA THR A 93 -0.13 17.23 -5.52
C THR A 93 -0.22 17.87 -4.15
N PHE A 94 -1.11 17.39 -3.28
CA PHE A 94 -1.39 17.97 -1.98
C PHE A 94 -1.36 16.91 -0.88
N ASP A 95 -0.78 17.31 0.23
CA ASP A 95 -0.73 16.54 1.48
C ASP A 95 -2.06 16.74 2.26
N LEU A 96 -3.19 16.31 1.66
CA LEU A 96 -4.50 16.41 2.28
C LEU A 96 -4.76 15.13 3.09
N ASP A 97 -4.86 15.29 4.41
CA ASP A 97 -5.06 14.22 5.39
C ASP A 97 -6.19 13.24 5.03
N GLU A 98 -7.29 13.77 4.48
CA GLU A 98 -8.45 12.96 4.07
C GLU A 98 -8.12 11.95 2.97
N TYR A 99 -7.27 12.31 2.00
CA TYR A 99 -6.90 11.41 0.91
C TYR A 99 -5.90 10.32 1.35
N VAL A 100 -5.00 10.64 2.27
CA VAL A 100 -4.06 9.66 2.83
C VAL A 100 -4.82 8.54 3.53
N MET A 101 -5.77 8.90 4.40
CA MET A 101 -6.59 7.92 5.12
C MET A 101 -7.47 7.11 4.17
N ALA A 102 -8.13 7.76 3.22
CA ALA A 102 -8.94 7.07 2.22
C ALA A 102 -8.09 6.10 1.37
N ALA A 103 -6.89 6.51 0.95
CA ALA A 103 -5.97 5.67 0.17
C ALA A 103 -5.56 4.40 0.94
N ILE A 104 -5.24 4.54 2.22
CA ILE A 104 -4.86 3.42 3.08
C ILE A 104 -6.03 2.45 3.26
N HIS A 105 -7.23 2.97 3.57
CA HIS A 105 -8.43 2.14 3.71
C HIS A 105 -8.86 1.44 2.40
N THR A 106 -8.52 2.01 1.24
CA THR A 106 -8.76 1.35 -0.05
C THR A 106 -7.75 0.26 -0.37
N GLY A 107 -6.67 0.11 0.40
CA GLY A 107 -5.66 -0.91 0.21
C GLY A 107 -4.46 -0.47 -0.62
N ALA A 108 -4.22 0.82 -0.78
CA ALA A 108 -3.01 1.32 -1.43
C ALA A 108 -1.74 0.90 -0.67
N SER A 109 -0.72 0.47 -1.40
CA SER A 109 0.57 0.01 -0.86
C SER A 109 1.57 1.15 -0.64
N GLY A 110 1.28 2.34 -1.17
CA GLY A 110 2.14 3.50 -1.01
C GLY A 110 1.43 4.83 -1.26
N PHE A 111 2.04 5.89 -0.73
CA PHE A 111 1.57 7.26 -0.91
C PHE A 111 2.77 8.20 -1.10
N LEU A 112 2.80 8.93 -2.21
CA LEU A 112 3.86 9.86 -2.57
C LEU A 112 3.27 11.19 -3.07
N LEU A 113 4.05 12.24 -2.97
CA LEU A 113 3.75 13.51 -3.60
C LEU A 113 4.24 13.50 -5.07
N LYS A 114 3.53 14.18 -5.97
CA LYS A 114 3.91 14.28 -7.40
C LYS A 114 5.22 15.04 -7.63
N ASP A 115 5.64 15.87 -6.68
CA ASP A 115 6.91 16.59 -6.67
C ASP A 115 8.06 15.80 -6.03
N THR A 116 7.82 14.55 -5.68
CA THR A 116 8.84 13.63 -5.16
C THR A 116 10.01 13.53 -6.15
N GLU A 117 11.23 13.57 -5.61
CA GLU A 117 12.45 13.39 -6.42
C GLU A 117 12.43 12.07 -7.20
N PRO A 118 12.91 12.05 -8.46
CA PRO A 118 12.91 10.86 -9.31
C PRO A 118 13.52 9.62 -8.65
N GLU A 119 14.60 9.79 -7.90
CA GLU A 119 15.29 8.69 -7.22
C GLU A 119 14.42 8.07 -6.11
N THR A 120 13.71 8.91 -5.35
CA THR A 120 12.76 8.48 -4.33
C THR A 120 11.58 7.72 -4.96
N LEU A 121 11.03 8.19 -6.07
CA LEU A 121 9.98 7.49 -6.82
C LEU A 121 10.44 6.08 -7.25
N LEU A 122 11.62 5.98 -7.89
CA LEU A 122 12.16 4.71 -8.35
C LEU A 122 12.41 3.72 -7.21
N ASN A 123 12.95 4.20 -6.09
CA ASN A 123 13.16 3.38 -4.89
C ASN A 123 11.84 2.95 -4.27
N SER A 124 10.82 3.81 -4.34
CA SER A 124 9.46 3.49 -3.87
C SER A 124 8.83 2.38 -4.70
N ILE A 125 8.94 2.42 -6.02
CA ILE A 125 8.44 1.35 -6.89
C ILE A 125 9.11 0.02 -6.53
N ARG A 126 10.45 -0.02 -6.37
CA ARG A 126 11.19 -1.23 -5.97
C ARG A 126 10.75 -1.76 -4.63
N THR A 127 10.56 -0.88 -3.66
CA THR A 127 10.18 -1.23 -2.29
C THR A 127 8.78 -1.82 -2.24
N VAL A 128 7.83 -1.21 -2.96
CA VAL A 128 6.44 -1.69 -3.03
C VAL A 128 6.36 -3.01 -3.78
N TYR A 129 7.10 -3.17 -4.88
CA TYR A 129 7.21 -4.44 -5.60
C TYR A 129 7.73 -5.59 -4.71
N GLN A 130 8.57 -5.30 -3.72
CA GLN A 130 9.07 -6.29 -2.75
C GLN A 130 8.06 -6.60 -1.62
N GLY A 131 6.82 -6.10 -1.71
CA GLY A 131 5.78 -6.29 -0.69
C GLY A 131 5.95 -5.41 0.57
N ASN A 132 6.86 -4.41 0.51
CA ASN A 132 6.97 -3.42 1.58
C ASN A 132 6.12 -2.20 1.21
N ALA A 133 5.52 -1.58 2.22
CA ALA A 133 4.74 -0.36 2.00
C ALA A 133 5.60 0.89 2.15
N ILE A 134 5.25 1.92 1.41
CA ILE A 134 5.86 3.25 1.55
C ILE A 134 4.77 4.25 1.90
N ILE A 135 4.86 4.76 3.12
CA ILE A 135 4.13 5.94 3.53
C ILE A 135 5.19 6.99 3.89
N ALA A 136 5.07 8.19 3.33
CA ALA A 136 5.94 9.28 3.75
C ALA A 136 5.87 9.47 5.28
N PRO A 137 6.97 9.77 5.97
CA PRO A 137 6.97 9.92 7.45
C PRO A 137 5.90 10.88 7.97
N THR A 138 5.62 11.94 7.23
CA THR A 138 4.54 12.89 7.50
C THR A 138 3.15 12.22 7.44
N ALA A 139 2.90 11.40 6.44
CA ALA A 139 1.65 10.67 6.29
C ALA A 139 1.48 9.57 7.35
N THR A 140 2.56 8.90 7.75
CA THR A 140 2.55 7.92 8.85
C THR A 140 2.18 8.58 10.17
N LYS A 141 2.78 9.72 10.49
CA LYS A 141 2.46 10.48 11.71
C LYS A 141 0.98 10.88 11.76
N ARG A 142 0.43 11.35 10.65
CA ARG A 142 -0.98 11.74 10.53
C ARG A 142 -1.93 10.55 10.59
N LEU A 143 -1.55 9.42 10.01
CA LEU A 143 -2.29 8.16 10.16
C LEU A 143 -2.45 7.82 11.65
N ILE A 144 -1.35 7.86 12.38
CA ILE A 144 -1.34 7.59 13.82
C ILE A 144 -2.19 8.63 14.57
N GLU A 145 -2.02 9.93 14.29
CA GLU A 145 -2.78 11.01 14.93
C GLU A 145 -4.28 10.88 14.67
N SER A 146 -4.72 10.51 13.46
CA SER A 146 -6.13 10.35 13.13
C SER A 146 -6.75 9.10 13.78
N MET A 147 -5.97 8.04 13.97
CA MET A 147 -6.42 6.84 14.68
C MET A 147 -6.55 7.08 16.19
N ILE A 148 -5.67 7.90 16.76
CA ILE A 148 -5.70 8.27 18.19
C ILE A 148 -6.80 9.33 18.46
N SER A 149 -7.08 10.21 17.50
CA SER A 149 -7.98 11.36 17.66
C SER A 149 -9.46 11.06 17.45
N LYS A 150 -9.89 9.80 17.31
CA LYS A 150 -11.31 9.44 17.32
C LYS A 150 -11.81 9.27 18.76
N PRO A 151 -12.32 10.34 19.43
CA PRO A 151 -13.18 10.18 20.59
C PRO A 151 -14.56 9.70 20.09
N ASN A 152 -15.17 8.81 20.82
CA ASN A 152 -16.53 8.28 20.76
C ASN A 152 -17.65 9.28 20.32
N ASP A 153 -17.71 9.68 19.05
CA ASP A 153 -18.85 10.40 18.47
C ASP A 153 -19.64 9.52 17.49
N GLU A 154 -19.78 8.22 17.81
CA GLU A 154 -20.63 7.29 17.08
C GLU A 154 -22.00 7.10 17.75
N GLU A 155 -22.83 8.12 17.82
CA GLU A 155 -24.26 7.92 18.17
C GLU A 155 -25.28 8.20 17.06
N LYS A 156 -24.87 8.61 15.85
CA LYS A 156 -25.84 9.01 14.81
C LYS A 156 -25.77 8.29 13.45
N SER A 157 -24.97 7.22 13.30
CA SER A 157 -24.88 6.48 12.02
C SER A 157 -25.08 4.97 12.17
N LYS A 158 -25.74 4.49 13.23
CA LYS A 158 -25.81 3.06 13.58
C LYS A 158 -26.89 2.23 12.88
N GLU A 159 -27.72 2.79 12.01
CA GLU A 159 -28.84 2.01 11.46
C GLU A 159 -28.62 1.39 10.07
N GLU A 160 -27.59 1.75 9.30
CA GLU A 160 -27.38 1.19 7.96
C GLU A 160 -26.09 0.33 7.79
N ILE A 161 -25.21 0.27 8.78
CA ILE A 161 -23.92 -0.46 8.69
C ILE A 161 -23.92 -1.76 9.53
N ALA A 162 -24.94 -2.00 10.35
CA ALA A 162 -24.98 -3.08 11.34
C ALA A 162 -24.98 -4.51 10.74
N THR A 163 -25.30 -4.70 9.46
CA THR A 163 -25.40 -6.05 8.86
C THR A 163 -24.15 -6.56 8.14
N LYS A 164 -23.12 -5.73 7.99
CA LYS A 164 -21.84 -6.15 7.36
C LYS A 164 -20.66 -6.29 8.32
N ASN A 165 -20.72 -5.73 9.51
CA ASN A 165 -19.59 -5.70 10.46
C ASN A 165 -19.44 -6.93 11.35
N GLU A 166 -20.50 -7.72 11.58
CA GLU A 166 -20.41 -8.90 12.47
C GLU A 166 -19.60 -10.06 11.84
N GLN A 167 -19.59 -10.19 10.53
CA GLN A 167 -18.78 -11.22 9.85
C GLN A 167 -17.30 -10.85 9.77
N SER A 168 -16.97 -9.55 9.67
CA SER A 168 -15.58 -9.07 9.64
C SER A 168 -14.93 -9.12 11.02
N ALA A 169 -15.60 -8.69 12.07
CA ALA A 169 -15.06 -8.70 13.45
C ALA A 169 -14.72 -10.11 13.95
N ASN A 170 -15.51 -11.13 13.58
CA ASN A 170 -15.22 -12.52 13.93
C ASN A 170 -14.04 -13.11 13.13
N ALA A 171 -13.84 -12.70 11.89
CA ALA A 171 -12.70 -13.15 11.08
C ALA A 171 -11.37 -12.57 11.57
N TYR A 172 -11.34 -11.30 12.00
CA TYR A 172 -10.14 -10.64 12.51
C TYR A 172 -9.67 -11.17 13.87
N ASN A 173 -10.59 -11.46 14.80
CA ASN A 173 -10.26 -12.08 16.09
C ASN A 173 -9.64 -13.48 15.95
N PHE A 174 -9.97 -14.21 14.89
CA PHE A 174 -9.39 -15.53 14.62
C PHE A 174 -7.90 -15.39 14.19
N CYS A 175 -7.58 -14.40 13.36
CA CYS A 175 -6.23 -14.19 12.87
C CYS A 175 -5.22 -13.75 13.95
N LEU A 176 -5.66 -13.02 14.99
CA LEU A 176 -4.80 -12.63 16.12
C LEU A 176 -4.28 -13.80 16.93
N ASN A 177 -5.11 -14.85 17.08
CA ASN A 177 -4.74 -16.05 17.85
C ASN A 177 -3.75 -16.94 17.10
N ASP A 178 -3.59 -16.76 15.79
CA ASP A 178 -2.64 -17.50 14.96
C ASP A 178 -1.22 -16.90 15.00
N LEU A 179 -1.08 -15.66 15.51
CA LEU A 179 0.24 -15.03 15.66
C LEU A 179 0.95 -15.57 16.90
N THR A 180 2.21 -15.96 16.73
CA THR A 180 3.09 -16.26 17.87
C THR A 180 3.40 -14.97 18.66
N ASP A 181 3.83 -15.09 19.91
CA ASP A 181 4.23 -13.93 20.73
C ASP A 181 5.28 -13.07 20.01
N ARG A 182 6.23 -13.71 19.34
CA ARG A 182 7.28 -13.00 18.61
C ARG A 182 6.76 -12.27 17.36
N GLU A 183 5.80 -12.84 16.67
CA GLU A 183 5.15 -12.18 15.54
C GLU A 183 4.28 -10.99 16.01
N ARG A 184 3.64 -11.10 17.18
CA ARG A 184 2.91 -9.97 17.79
C ARG A 184 3.86 -8.83 18.16
N GLU A 185 5.00 -9.12 18.80
CA GLU A 185 6.02 -8.10 19.09
C GLU A 185 6.48 -7.38 17.81
N VAL A 186 6.78 -8.14 16.75
CA VAL A 186 7.19 -7.56 15.46
C VAL A 186 6.05 -6.73 14.86
N LEU A 187 4.79 -7.19 14.94
CA LEU A 187 3.62 -6.45 14.43
C LEU A 187 3.41 -5.12 15.17
N VAL A 188 3.57 -5.11 16.48
CA VAL A 188 3.51 -3.87 17.29
C VAL A 188 4.58 -2.87 16.83
N GLU A 189 5.80 -3.34 16.58
CA GLU A 189 6.88 -2.46 16.10
C GLU A 189 6.66 -1.98 14.66
N ILE A 190 6.01 -2.81 13.83
CA ILE A 190 5.53 -2.39 12.52
C ILE A 190 4.51 -1.25 12.66
N ALA A 191 3.58 -1.38 13.59
CA ALA A 191 2.55 -0.38 13.85
C ALA A 191 3.11 0.94 14.43
N HIS A 192 4.22 0.87 15.16
CA HIS A 192 4.99 2.06 15.57
C HIS A 192 5.77 2.72 14.41
N GLY A 193 5.71 2.18 13.20
CA GLY A 193 6.36 2.75 12.02
C GLY A 193 7.83 2.40 11.85
N LEU A 194 8.41 1.48 12.66
CA LEU A 194 9.82 1.12 12.58
C LEU A 194 10.12 0.33 11.29
N SER A 195 11.20 0.65 10.61
CA SER A 195 11.71 -0.16 9.49
C SER A 195 12.19 -1.55 9.95
N ASN A 196 12.34 -2.49 9.04
CA ASN A 196 12.84 -3.82 9.37
C ASN A 196 14.22 -3.79 10.04
N GLN A 197 15.08 -2.82 9.69
CA GLN A 197 16.39 -2.65 10.31
C GLN A 197 16.28 -2.14 11.75
N GLU A 198 15.39 -1.18 12.01
CA GLU A 198 15.13 -0.66 13.36
C GLU A 198 14.50 -1.72 14.25
N ILE A 199 13.56 -2.54 13.71
CA ILE A 199 12.99 -3.69 14.41
C ILE A 199 14.08 -4.70 14.76
N ALA A 200 14.98 -5.04 13.80
CA ALA A 200 16.09 -5.94 14.03
C ALA A 200 16.96 -5.46 15.20
N ASN A 201 17.31 -4.19 15.20
CA ASN A 201 18.11 -3.56 16.27
C ASN A 201 17.35 -3.55 17.62
N LYS A 202 16.08 -3.18 17.62
CA LYS A 202 15.25 -3.06 18.83
C LYS A 202 14.98 -4.40 19.50
N LEU A 203 14.69 -5.42 18.69
CA LEU A 203 14.35 -6.77 19.17
C LEU A 203 15.56 -7.71 19.26
N PHE A 204 16.77 -7.24 18.96
CA PHE A 204 18.03 -7.99 19.01
C PHE A 204 18.00 -9.26 18.14
N ILE A 205 17.44 -9.15 16.92
CA ILE A 205 17.39 -10.25 15.94
C ILE A 205 17.99 -9.83 14.61
N SER A 206 18.29 -10.78 13.74
CA SER A 206 18.87 -10.47 12.44
C SER A 206 17.83 -9.85 11.48
N LEU A 207 18.28 -9.01 10.56
CA LEU A 207 17.41 -8.43 9.52
C LEU A 207 16.69 -9.51 8.67
N PRO A 208 17.34 -10.61 8.25
CA PRO A 208 16.65 -11.72 7.59
C PRO A 208 15.54 -12.34 8.45
N THR A 209 15.77 -12.47 9.77
CA THR A 209 14.76 -12.99 10.70
C THR A 209 13.54 -12.08 10.77
N VAL A 210 13.74 -10.74 10.81
CA VAL A 210 12.61 -9.77 10.77
C VAL A 210 11.83 -9.92 9.46
N LYS A 211 12.51 -10.00 8.31
CA LYS A 211 11.85 -10.19 7.00
C LYS A 211 10.98 -11.46 6.98
N THR A 212 11.47 -12.56 7.56
CA THR A 212 10.71 -13.80 7.68
C THR A 212 9.48 -13.63 8.57
N HIS A 213 9.63 -12.99 9.74
CA HIS A 213 8.46 -12.70 10.59
C HIS A 213 7.43 -11.82 9.89
N VAL A 214 7.87 -10.75 9.21
CA VAL A 214 6.96 -9.87 8.44
C VAL A 214 6.18 -10.67 7.40
N ALA A 215 6.85 -11.51 6.59
CA ALA A 215 6.17 -12.34 5.60
C ALA A 215 5.15 -13.30 6.23
N HIS A 216 5.49 -13.95 7.36
CA HIS A 216 4.56 -14.83 8.08
C HIS A 216 3.38 -14.06 8.67
N ILE A 217 3.63 -12.88 9.25
CA ILE A 217 2.57 -12.01 9.79
C ILE A 217 1.59 -11.65 8.69
N LEU A 218 2.07 -11.09 7.57
CA LEU A 218 1.23 -10.70 6.44
C LEU A 218 0.37 -11.88 5.93
N GLY A 219 0.96 -13.07 5.79
CA GLY A 219 0.23 -14.27 5.39
C GLY A 219 -0.86 -14.69 6.40
N LYS A 220 -0.56 -14.64 7.71
CA LYS A 220 -1.48 -15.04 8.77
C LYS A 220 -2.66 -14.09 8.94
N ILE A 221 -2.40 -12.76 8.91
CA ILE A 221 -3.44 -11.74 9.02
C ILE A 221 -4.11 -11.43 7.67
N LYS A 222 -3.70 -12.11 6.59
CA LYS A 222 -4.16 -11.90 5.21
C LYS A 222 -4.00 -10.44 4.74
N ALA A 223 -2.97 -9.77 5.23
CA ALA A 223 -2.59 -8.45 4.79
C ALA A 223 -1.73 -8.53 3.52
N ARG A 224 -1.99 -7.68 2.55
CA ARG A 224 -1.25 -7.64 1.28
C ARG A 224 0.13 -7.05 1.43
N ASP A 225 0.27 -6.11 2.37
CA ASP A 225 1.48 -5.34 2.58
C ASP A 225 1.57 -4.81 4.02
N ARG A 226 2.66 -4.09 4.28
CA ARG A 226 2.96 -3.52 5.59
C ARG A 226 1.94 -2.47 6.05
N VAL A 227 1.32 -1.70 5.12
CA VAL A 227 0.31 -0.69 5.48
C VAL A 227 -0.91 -1.39 6.07
N GLN A 228 -1.36 -2.47 5.42
CA GLN A 228 -2.48 -3.26 5.91
C GLN A 228 -2.18 -3.90 7.27
N ALA A 229 -0.92 -4.26 7.53
CA ALA A 229 -0.52 -4.76 8.85
C ALA A 229 -0.59 -3.67 9.92
N VAL A 230 -0.23 -2.41 9.60
CA VAL A 230 -0.41 -1.27 10.51
C VAL A 230 -1.90 -1.07 10.81
N VAL A 231 -2.75 -0.97 9.78
CA VAL A 231 -4.21 -0.83 9.95
C VAL A 231 -4.76 -1.95 10.83
N PHE A 232 -4.40 -3.20 10.53
CA PHE A 232 -4.81 -4.37 11.31
C PHE A 232 -4.43 -4.25 12.80
N ALA A 233 -3.20 -3.80 13.10
CA ALA A 233 -2.74 -3.66 14.48
C ALA A 233 -3.55 -2.61 15.26
N TYR A 234 -3.87 -1.46 14.64
CA TYR A 234 -4.69 -0.42 15.26
C TYR A 234 -6.16 -0.84 15.40
N GLU A 235 -6.78 -1.44 14.38
CA GLU A 235 -8.16 -1.93 14.44
C GLU A 235 -8.37 -2.98 15.53
N ASN A 236 -7.33 -3.74 15.85
CA ASN A 236 -7.36 -4.78 16.90
C ASN A 236 -6.75 -4.31 18.24
N SER A 237 -6.54 -3.01 18.42
CA SER A 237 -6.05 -2.41 19.67
C SER A 237 -4.76 -3.06 20.20
N LEU A 238 -3.81 -3.40 19.30
CA LEU A 238 -2.49 -3.91 19.68
C LEU A 238 -1.53 -2.78 20.06
N VAL A 239 -1.86 -1.56 19.69
CA VAL A 239 -1.11 -0.32 19.96
C VAL A 239 -2.07 0.79 20.30
#